data_6b536e8bf62c57c48367213896ce1821
#
_entry.id   6b536e8bf62c57c48367213896ce1821
#
_cell.length_a   1.000
_cell.length_b   1.000
_cell.length_c   1.000
_cell.angle_alpha   90.00
_cell.angle_beta   90.00
_cell.angle_gamma   90.00
#
_symmetry.space_group_name_H-M   'P 1'
#
loop_
_entity.id
_entity.type
_entity.pdbx_description
1 polymer ?
#
loop_
_entity_poly.entity_id
_entity_poly.type
_entity_poly.pdbx_seq_one_letter_code
_entity_poly.pdbx_strand_id
1 'polypeptide(L)'
;MAESHLATETVRIVVAEDVLLVREGIQRVIETFPDLELVAAVGDYDTLLAAVEEHEPDVVVTDIRMPPTSSNEGIKAATRLRETAPGIGVVVLSQYVEPAYALELLAAGSQRRAYLLKERVSEPDQIANAVREVARGGSVVDPRVVEVLVAGARRVDDPLSGLTRREREVLEQIAQGKSNAGVAAALFLTERAVEKHINTLFAKLGLSAEPEVHRRVSAVLMYLSALRE
;
A
#
# COMPACT_ATOMS: atom_id res chain seq x y z
N MET A 1 24.98 31.78 -32.79
CA MET A 1 24.15 30.65 -32.36
C MET A 1 24.11 30.73 -30.83
N ALA A 2 22.98 31.14 -30.28
CA ALA A 2 22.78 31.25 -28.86
C ALA A 2 22.38 29.86 -28.34
N GLU A 3 23.28 29.18 -27.66
CA GLU A 3 22.93 28.02 -26.82
C GLU A 3 22.06 28.54 -25.67
N SER A 4 20.77 28.29 -25.77
CA SER A 4 19.83 28.49 -24.67
C SER A 4 20.20 27.49 -23.59
N HIS A 5 20.96 27.92 -22.60
CA HIS A 5 21.15 27.23 -21.34
C HIS A 5 19.77 27.31 -20.64
N LEU A 6 18.95 26.29 -20.86
CA LEU A 6 17.83 26.02 -19.97
C LEU A 6 18.44 25.75 -18.60
N ALA A 7 18.41 26.74 -17.71
CA ALA A 7 18.73 26.55 -16.32
C ALA A 7 17.80 25.42 -15.82
N THR A 8 18.37 24.27 -15.60
CA THR A 8 17.68 23.16 -14.95
C THR A 8 17.36 23.64 -13.54
N GLU A 9 16.10 23.93 -13.24
CA GLU A 9 15.70 24.33 -11.89
C GLU A 9 16.15 23.24 -10.93
N THR A 10 16.99 23.61 -9.97
CA THR A 10 17.51 22.68 -8.95
C THR A 10 16.37 22.33 -8.00
N VAL A 11 16.13 21.03 -7.82
CA VAL A 11 15.09 20.52 -6.92
C VAL A 11 15.60 20.53 -5.48
N ARG A 12 14.96 21.30 -4.59
CA ARG A 12 15.32 21.44 -3.17
C ARG A 12 14.68 20.33 -2.35
N ILE A 13 15.46 19.62 -1.55
CA ILE A 13 15.06 18.38 -0.89
C ILE A 13 15.32 18.45 0.60
N VAL A 14 14.31 18.05 1.39
CA VAL A 14 14.45 17.72 2.81
C VAL A 14 14.42 16.19 2.95
N VAL A 15 15.37 15.63 3.70
CA VAL A 15 15.42 14.19 4.05
C VAL A 15 15.05 13.99 5.50
N ALA A 16 14.16 13.03 5.78
CA ALA A 16 13.79 12.62 7.13
C ALA A 16 13.99 11.10 7.30
N GLU A 17 14.94 10.72 8.15
CA GLU A 17 15.31 9.31 8.41
C GLU A 17 15.96 9.24 9.79
N ASP A 18 15.48 8.37 10.67
CA ASP A 18 15.96 8.27 12.05
C ASP A 18 17.30 7.50 12.17
N VAL A 19 17.54 6.56 11.25
CA VAL A 19 18.79 5.78 11.22
C VAL A 19 19.90 6.58 10.54
N LEU A 20 20.87 7.03 11.31
CA LEU A 20 21.98 7.89 10.84
C LEU A 20 22.64 7.37 9.56
N LEU A 21 23.02 6.09 9.51
CA LEU A 21 23.70 5.51 8.33
C LEU A 21 22.84 5.53 7.07
N VAL A 22 21.53 5.31 7.20
CA VAL A 22 20.60 5.37 6.05
C VAL A 22 20.44 6.81 5.61
N ARG A 23 20.29 7.75 6.56
CA ARG A 23 20.21 9.19 6.29
C ARG A 23 21.44 9.70 5.53
N GLU A 24 22.64 9.37 5.98
CA GLU A 24 23.90 9.69 5.31
C GLU A 24 23.97 9.06 3.89
N GLY A 25 23.50 7.83 3.75
CA GLY A 25 23.43 7.16 2.45
C GLY A 25 22.53 7.90 1.46
N ILE A 26 21.34 8.33 1.90
CA ILE A 26 20.40 9.10 1.07
C ILE A 26 21.01 10.46 0.70
N GLN A 27 21.64 11.16 1.65
CA GLN A 27 22.31 12.43 1.40
C GLN A 27 23.38 12.28 0.32
N ARG A 28 24.25 11.27 0.44
CA ARG A 28 25.28 10.99 -0.56
C ARG A 28 24.71 10.72 -1.95
N VAL A 29 23.60 9.97 -2.02
CA VAL A 29 22.90 9.74 -3.29
C VAL A 29 22.44 11.07 -3.89
N ILE A 30 21.76 11.94 -3.12
CA ILE A 30 21.30 13.25 -3.59
C ILE A 30 22.48 14.10 -4.09
N GLU A 31 23.55 14.18 -3.33
CA GLU A 31 24.76 14.97 -3.66
C GLU A 31 25.45 14.53 -4.96
N THR A 32 25.19 13.33 -5.49
CA THR A 32 25.77 12.89 -6.77
C THR A 32 25.12 13.55 -7.99
N PHE A 33 23.96 14.16 -7.82
CA PHE A 33 23.19 14.75 -8.91
C PHE A 33 23.19 16.28 -8.82
N PRO A 34 23.73 17.00 -9.83
CA PRO A 34 23.89 18.45 -9.79
C PRO A 34 22.58 19.25 -9.85
N ASP A 35 21.48 18.61 -10.24
CA ASP A 35 20.13 19.16 -10.31
C ASP A 35 19.32 18.91 -9.03
N LEU A 36 19.92 18.28 -7.99
CA LEU A 36 19.29 18.01 -6.71
C LEU A 36 20.08 18.73 -5.60
N GLU A 37 19.39 19.43 -4.72
CA GLU A 37 19.97 20.16 -3.60
C GLU A 37 19.38 19.67 -2.27
N LEU A 38 20.22 19.13 -1.40
CA LEU A 38 19.83 18.81 -0.03
C LEU A 38 19.83 20.09 0.82
N VAL A 39 18.66 20.53 1.26
CA VAL A 39 18.54 21.74 2.10
C VAL A 39 18.48 21.43 3.59
N ALA A 40 17.99 20.25 3.98
CA ALA A 40 18.02 19.78 5.36
C ALA A 40 17.96 18.25 5.46
N ALA A 41 18.52 17.69 6.54
CA ALA A 41 18.41 16.28 6.88
C ALA A 41 18.14 16.12 8.38
N VAL A 42 17.03 15.48 8.72
CA VAL A 42 16.46 15.40 10.08
C VAL A 42 16.15 13.96 10.47
N GLY A 43 15.89 13.70 11.76
CA GLY A 43 15.72 12.35 12.28
C GLY A 43 14.34 11.99 12.82
N ASP A 44 13.37 12.92 12.80
CA ASP A 44 12.06 12.70 13.39
C ASP A 44 10.98 13.56 12.71
N TYR A 45 9.72 13.29 13.07
CA TYR A 45 8.54 13.96 12.52
C TYR A 45 8.48 15.46 12.79
N ASP A 46 8.77 15.87 14.03
CA ASP A 46 8.60 17.28 14.43
C ASP A 46 9.67 18.16 13.75
N THR A 47 10.91 17.68 13.73
CA THR A 47 12.01 18.34 13.01
C THR A 47 11.81 18.35 11.51
N LEU A 48 11.14 17.32 10.93
CA LEU A 48 10.76 17.32 9.51
C LEU A 48 9.81 18.48 9.20
N LEU A 49 8.76 18.65 10.00
CA LEU A 49 7.79 19.71 9.75
C LEU A 49 8.42 21.10 9.91
N ALA A 50 9.28 21.28 10.92
CA ALA A 50 10.01 22.53 11.11
C ALA A 50 10.96 22.83 9.92
N ALA A 51 11.68 21.82 9.42
CA ALA A 51 12.54 21.95 8.25
C ALA A 51 11.76 22.29 6.97
N VAL A 52 10.56 21.75 6.80
CA VAL A 52 9.68 22.11 5.67
C VAL A 52 9.24 23.58 5.75
N GLU A 53 8.85 24.06 6.93
CA GLU A 53 8.48 25.47 7.13
C GLU A 53 9.67 26.43 6.92
N GLU A 54 10.87 26.05 7.34
CA GLU A 54 12.07 26.90 7.26
C GLU A 54 12.63 26.95 5.82
N HIS A 55 12.65 25.79 5.14
CA HIS A 55 13.37 25.69 3.88
C HIS A 55 12.46 25.70 2.63
N GLU A 56 11.14 25.56 2.79
CA GLU A 56 10.18 25.51 1.67
C GLU A 56 10.68 24.60 0.53
N PRO A 57 10.93 23.27 0.76
CA PRO A 57 11.49 22.38 -0.23
C PRO A 57 10.48 22.05 -1.33
N ASP A 58 10.99 21.63 -2.49
CA ASP A 58 10.17 21.08 -3.57
C ASP A 58 9.74 19.64 -3.28
N VAL A 59 10.62 18.90 -2.60
CA VAL A 59 10.41 17.47 -2.31
C VAL A 59 10.88 17.12 -0.89
N VAL A 60 10.08 16.28 -0.23
CA VAL A 60 10.45 15.60 1.01
C VAL A 60 10.71 14.12 0.71
N VAL A 61 11.87 13.61 1.12
CA VAL A 61 12.19 12.17 1.15
C VAL A 61 12.12 11.71 2.59
N THR A 62 11.22 10.80 2.93
CA THR A 62 10.97 10.42 4.33
C THR A 62 10.89 8.92 4.55
N ASP A 63 11.43 8.43 5.67
CA ASP A 63 11.09 7.10 6.17
C ASP A 63 9.63 7.08 6.66
N ILE A 64 9.02 5.91 6.69
CA ILE A 64 7.68 5.70 7.25
C ILE A 64 7.73 5.81 8.77
N ARG A 65 8.71 5.17 9.41
CA ARG A 65 8.76 4.96 10.86
C ARG A 65 9.87 5.77 11.50
N MET A 66 9.49 6.87 12.13
CA MET A 66 10.41 7.76 12.82
C MET A 66 9.88 8.12 14.22
N PRO A 67 10.70 8.64 15.13
CA PRO A 67 10.19 9.23 16.36
C PRO A 67 9.09 10.28 16.06
N PRO A 68 8.11 10.47 16.96
CA PRO A 68 8.08 9.99 18.35
C PRO A 68 7.52 8.58 18.56
N THR A 69 6.73 8.01 17.64
CA THR A 69 6.06 6.71 17.89
C THR A 69 6.64 5.56 17.09
N SER A 70 7.47 5.83 16.09
CA SER A 70 8.08 4.86 15.17
C SER A 70 7.05 3.94 14.50
N SER A 71 5.92 4.52 14.10
CA SER A 71 4.79 3.78 13.49
C SER A 71 4.57 4.16 12.02
N ASN A 72 3.99 5.31 11.74
CA ASN A 72 3.64 5.77 10.39
C ASN A 72 3.86 7.28 10.20
N GLU A 73 4.85 7.85 10.86
CA GLU A 73 5.12 9.29 10.88
C GLU A 73 5.32 9.86 9.47
N GLY A 74 6.04 9.16 8.60
CA GLY A 74 6.23 9.59 7.21
C GLY A 74 4.93 9.64 6.41
N ILE A 75 4.01 8.70 6.65
CA ILE A 75 2.68 8.72 6.01
C ILE A 75 1.85 9.89 6.56
N LYS A 76 1.89 10.13 7.88
CA LYS A 76 1.24 11.29 8.50
C LYS A 76 1.80 12.61 7.94
N ALA A 77 3.12 12.71 7.78
CA ALA A 77 3.75 13.88 7.17
C ALA A 77 3.25 14.07 5.73
N ALA A 78 3.22 13.01 4.91
CA ALA A 78 2.71 13.07 3.54
C ALA A 78 1.25 13.52 3.46
N THR A 79 0.40 13.06 4.39
CA THR A 79 -1.01 13.48 4.49
C THR A 79 -1.11 14.94 4.89
N ARG A 80 -0.40 15.36 5.93
CA ARG A 80 -0.39 16.77 6.39
C ARG A 80 0.11 17.72 5.29
N LEU A 81 1.21 17.38 4.62
CA LEU A 81 1.76 18.20 3.53
C LEU A 81 0.82 18.27 2.31
N ARG A 82 -0.01 17.27 2.09
CA ARG A 82 -1.05 17.37 1.05
C ARG A 82 -2.06 18.48 1.34
N GLU A 83 -2.40 18.67 2.60
CA GLU A 83 -3.37 19.67 3.05
C GLU A 83 -2.76 21.08 3.18
N THR A 84 -1.55 21.16 3.74
CA THR A 84 -0.92 22.45 4.10
C THR A 84 0.00 23.03 3.04
N ALA A 85 0.64 22.15 2.23
CA ALA A 85 1.62 22.51 1.21
C ALA A 85 1.50 21.57 -0.01
N PRO A 86 0.38 21.59 -0.77
CA PRO A 86 0.07 20.63 -1.84
C PRO A 86 1.07 20.66 -3.00
N GLY A 87 1.88 21.71 -3.11
CA GLY A 87 2.97 21.84 -4.09
C GLY A 87 4.16 20.93 -3.81
N ILE A 88 4.35 20.47 -2.56
CA ILE A 88 5.50 19.67 -2.17
C ILE A 88 5.30 18.19 -2.59
N GLY A 89 6.28 17.65 -3.32
CA GLY A 89 6.40 16.24 -3.62
C GLY A 89 6.83 15.42 -2.40
N VAL A 90 6.32 14.20 -2.22
CA VAL A 90 6.77 13.33 -1.12
C VAL A 90 7.18 11.97 -1.66
N VAL A 91 8.41 11.58 -1.38
CA VAL A 91 8.96 10.24 -1.61
C VAL A 91 9.03 9.51 -0.27
N VAL A 92 8.22 8.48 -0.11
CA VAL A 92 8.22 7.65 1.10
C VAL A 92 9.13 6.44 0.87
N LEU A 93 10.04 6.20 1.79
CA LEU A 93 10.94 5.04 1.79
C LEU A 93 10.45 4.03 2.85
N SER A 94 10.29 2.78 2.44
CA SER A 94 9.86 1.69 3.32
C SER A 94 10.88 0.55 3.35
N GLN A 95 11.12 -0.02 4.52
CA GLN A 95 11.99 -1.19 4.63
C GLN A 95 11.32 -2.46 4.08
N TYR A 96 9.99 -2.53 4.12
CA TYR A 96 9.21 -3.68 3.71
C TYR A 96 8.09 -3.29 2.77
N VAL A 97 7.58 -4.27 2.01
CA VAL A 97 6.37 -4.09 1.22
C VAL A 97 5.16 -4.10 2.18
N GLU A 98 4.64 -2.93 2.50
CA GLU A 98 3.49 -2.74 3.39
C GLU A 98 2.33 -2.11 2.62
N PRO A 99 1.42 -2.94 2.04
CA PRO A 99 0.34 -2.45 1.18
C PRO A 99 -0.57 -1.41 1.85
N ALA A 100 -0.79 -1.53 3.16
CA ALA A 100 -1.64 -0.59 3.90
C ALA A 100 -1.11 0.85 3.84
N TYR A 101 0.20 1.04 4.00
CA TYR A 101 0.82 2.37 3.90
C TYR A 101 0.82 2.92 2.48
N ALA A 102 1.03 2.06 1.48
CA ALA A 102 0.93 2.48 0.09
C ALA A 102 -0.49 2.93 -0.27
N LEU A 103 -1.52 2.19 0.18
CA LEU A 103 -2.92 2.57 -0.01
C LEU A 103 -3.25 3.87 0.72
N GLU A 104 -2.80 4.05 1.98
CA GLU A 104 -3.00 5.27 2.76
C GLU A 104 -2.36 6.48 2.07
N LEU A 105 -1.11 6.36 1.61
CA LEU A 105 -0.40 7.41 0.89
C LEU A 105 -1.14 7.86 -0.38
N LEU A 106 -1.73 6.91 -1.11
CA LEU A 106 -2.35 7.13 -2.42
C LEU A 106 -3.87 7.36 -2.35
N ALA A 107 -4.51 7.17 -1.19
CA ALA A 107 -5.97 7.24 -1.03
C ALA A 107 -6.59 8.57 -1.49
N ALA A 108 -5.91 9.68 -1.24
CA ALA A 108 -6.34 11.02 -1.66
C ALA A 108 -5.77 11.46 -3.03
N GLY A 109 -5.29 10.51 -3.83
CA GLY A 109 -4.68 10.73 -5.14
C GLY A 109 -3.17 10.44 -5.15
N SER A 110 -2.65 10.08 -6.32
CA SER A 110 -1.23 9.71 -6.48
C SER A 110 -0.31 10.87 -6.82
N GLN A 111 -0.83 12.01 -7.24
CA GLN A 111 -0.01 13.16 -7.69
C GLN A 111 0.99 13.59 -6.62
N ARG A 112 2.24 13.83 -7.05
CA ARG A 112 3.36 14.24 -6.20
C ARG A 112 3.67 13.25 -5.07
N ARG A 113 3.40 11.94 -5.28
CA ARG A 113 3.65 10.90 -4.27
C ARG A 113 4.46 9.76 -4.87
N ALA A 114 5.50 9.35 -4.14
CA ALA A 114 6.24 8.14 -4.47
C ALA A 114 6.33 7.23 -3.25
N TYR A 115 6.30 5.92 -3.51
CA TYR A 115 6.53 4.87 -2.52
C TYR A 115 7.62 3.95 -3.05
N LEU A 116 8.79 3.95 -2.41
CA LEU A 116 9.94 3.14 -2.77
C LEU A 116 10.35 2.24 -1.60
N LEU A 117 11.02 1.14 -1.92
CA LEU A 117 11.67 0.31 -0.90
C LEU A 117 13.07 0.86 -0.59
N LYS A 118 13.48 0.81 0.69
CA LYS A 118 14.82 1.28 1.14
C LYS A 118 15.98 0.55 0.44
N GLU A 119 15.79 -0.66 -0.08
CA GLU A 119 16.79 -1.36 -0.90
C GLU A 119 17.17 -0.56 -2.16
N ARG A 120 16.29 0.36 -2.64
CA ARG A 120 16.54 1.25 -3.77
C ARG A 120 17.56 2.35 -3.47
N VAL A 121 17.91 2.57 -2.19
CA VAL A 121 19.00 3.50 -1.82
C VAL A 121 20.33 3.06 -2.41
N SER A 122 20.53 1.76 -2.66
CA SER A 122 21.69 1.22 -3.36
C SER A 122 21.67 1.46 -4.87
N GLU A 123 20.58 2.00 -5.42
CA GLU A 123 20.37 2.32 -6.83
C GLU A 123 20.12 3.84 -6.96
N PRO A 124 21.18 4.70 -6.99
CA PRO A 124 21.07 6.16 -6.93
C PRO A 124 20.07 6.76 -7.91
N ASP A 125 20.05 6.26 -9.15
CA ASP A 125 19.16 6.75 -10.20
C ASP A 125 17.67 6.56 -9.84
N GLN A 126 17.32 5.54 -9.08
CA GLN A 126 15.90 5.31 -8.72
C GLN A 126 15.38 6.36 -7.76
N ILE A 127 16.16 6.74 -6.74
CA ILE A 127 15.78 7.83 -5.83
C ILE A 127 15.73 9.16 -6.58
N ALA A 128 16.76 9.47 -7.36
CA ALA A 128 16.82 10.71 -8.12
C ALA A 128 15.65 10.83 -9.11
N ASN A 129 15.30 9.75 -9.81
CA ASN A 129 14.17 9.73 -10.72
C ASN A 129 12.83 9.91 -10.00
N ALA A 130 12.64 9.27 -8.84
CA ALA A 130 11.43 9.45 -8.04
C ALA A 130 11.29 10.89 -7.54
N VAL A 131 12.38 11.50 -7.08
CA VAL A 131 12.41 12.92 -6.66
C VAL A 131 12.01 13.83 -7.81
N ARG A 132 12.62 13.67 -8.99
CA ARG A 132 12.29 14.47 -10.18
C ARG A 132 10.84 14.29 -10.62
N GLU A 133 10.34 13.07 -10.57
CA GLU A 133 8.97 12.75 -10.99
C GLU A 133 7.95 13.41 -10.06
N VAL A 134 8.11 13.30 -8.74
CA VAL A 134 7.18 13.94 -7.80
C VAL A 134 7.30 15.47 -7.81
N ALA A 135 8.47 16.03 -8.04
CA ALA A 135 8.67 17.48 -8.21
C ALA A 135 7.84 18.02 -9.37
N ARG A 136 7.75 17.28 -10.48
CA ARG A 136 6.97 17.61 -11.66
C ARG A 136 5.47 17.32 -11.55
N GLY A 137 5.01 16.77 -10.41
CA GLY A 137 3.61 16.43 -10.17
C GLY A 137 3.24 14.98 -10.49
N GLY A 138 4.16 14.17 -10.96
CA GLY A 138 3.98 12.74 -11.24
C GLY A 138 3.93 11.86 -9.99
N SER A 139 3.96 10.54 -10.21
CA SER A 139 3.98 9.55 -9.13
C SER A 139 4.84 8.35 -9.47
N VAL A 140 5.46 7.75 -8.45
CA VAL A 140 6.25 6.53 -8.59
C VAL A 140 5.88 5.54 -7.50
N VAL A 141 5.59 4.30 -7.89
CA VAL A 141 5.37 3.21 -6.93
C VAL A 141 6.30 2.06 -7.29
N ASP A 142 7.03 1.56 -6.29
CA ASP A 142 7.92 0.41 -6.49
C ASP A 142 7.15 -0.77 -7.11
N PRO A 143 7.66 -1.40 -8.18
CA PRO A 143 6.97 -2.52 -8.84
C PRO A 143 6.56 -3.65 -7.90
N ARG A 144 7.38 -3.98 -6.90
CA ARG A 144 7.06 -5.01 -5.91
C ARG A 144 5.86 -4.64 -5.04
N VAL A 145 5.69 -3.35 -4.76
CA VAL A 145 4.51 -2.85 -4.03
C VAL A 145 3.27 -2.95 -4.91
N VAL A 146 3.39 -2.59 -6.21
CA VAL A 146 2.30 -2.72 -7.19
C VAL A 146 1.86 -4.18 -7.31
N GLU A 147 2.80 -5.15 -7.42
CA GLU A 147 2.49 -6.57 -7.49
C GLU A 147 1.66 -7.04 -6.29
N VAL A 148 2.03 -6.64 -5.08
CA VAL A 148 1.30 -7.02 -3.86
C VAL A 148 -0.07 -6.35 -3.78
N LEU A 149 -0.18 -5.07 -4.18
CA LEU A 149 -1.46 -4.37 -4.25
C LEU A 149 -2.42 -5.03 -5.25
N VAL A 150 -1.94 -5.38 -6.45
CA VAL A 150 -2.74 -6.08 -7.47
C VAL A 150 -3.13 -7.48 -7.01
N ALA A 151 -2.21 -8.23 -6.40
CA ALA A 151 -2.53 -9.54 -5.82
C ALA A 151 -3.53 -9.43 -4.67
N GLY A 152 -3.46 -8.36 -3.87
CA GLY A 152 -4.41 -8.04 -2.81
C GLY A 152 -5.79 -7.68 -3.37
N ALA A 153 -5.85 -6.84 -4.41
CA ALA A 153 -7.10 -6.47 -5.09
C ALA A 153 -7.81 -7.71 -5.67
N ARG A 154 -7.07 -8.60 -6.32
CA ARG A 154 -7.63 -9.88 -6.82
C ARG A 154 -8.18 -10.76 -5.70
N ARG A 155 -7.62 -10.69 -4.48
CA ARG A 155 -8.14 -11.42 -3.31
C ARG A 155 -9.38 -10.77 -2.72
N VAL A 156 -9.54 -9.47 -2.83
CA VAL A 156 -10.75 -8.75 -2.39
C VAL A 156 -11.93 -9.02 -3.33
N ASP A 157 -11.64 -9.22 -4.62
CA ASP A 157 -12.65 -9.61 -5.62
C ASP A 157 -13.00 -11.10 -5.56
N ASP A 158 -12.21 -11.95 -4.88
CA ASP A 158 -12.60 -13.33 -4.59
C ASP A 158 -13.42 -13.42 -3.29
N PRO A 159 -14.76 -13.48 -3.37
CA PRO A 159 -15.63 -13.56 -2.20
C PRO A 159 -15.36 -14.80 -1.34
N LEU A 160 -14.62 -15.77 -1.87
CA LEU A 160 -14.28 -17.01 -1.18
C LEU A 160 -12.92 -16.94 -0.46
N SER A 161 -12.16 -15.86 -0.61
CA SER A 161 -10.79 -15.73 -0.05
C SER A 161 -10.73 -15.87 1.48
N GLY A 162 -11.82 -15.46 2.18
CA GLY A 162 -11.96 -15.58 3.63
C GLY A 162 -12.30 -16.99 4.15
N LEU A 163 -12.61 -17.94 3.26
CA LEU A 163 -12.99 -19.29 3.64
C LEU A 163 -11.75 -20.17 3.91
N THR A 164 -11.79 -20.92 5.01
CA THR A 164 -10.81 -22.00 5.25
C THR A 164 -10.96 -23.10 4.19
N ARG A 165 -9.92 -23.92 4.02
CA ARG A 165 -9.97 -25.09 3.13
C ARG A 165 -11.22 -25.95 3.38
N ARG A 166 -11.55 -26.18 4.65
CA ARG A 166 -12.70 -27.03 5.03
C ARG A 166 -14.03 -26.37 4.71
N GLU A 167 -14.17 -25.07 4.91
CA GLU A 167 -15.38 -24.32 4.53
C GLU A 167 -15.55 -24.30 3.00
N ARG A 168 -14.47 -24.22 2.25
CA ARG A 168 -14.49 -24.28 0.79
C ARG A 168 -14.90 -25.68 0.28
N GLU A 169 -14.39 -26.74 0.88
CA GLU A 169 -14.82 -28.12 0.58
C GLU A 169 -16.32 -28.32 0.85
N VAL A 170 -16.83 -27.78 1.97
CA VAL A 170 -18.27 -27.83 2.28
C VAL A 170 -19.09 -27.06 1.24
N LEU A 171 -18.65 -25.83 0.87
CA LEU A 171 -19.33 -25.00 -0.13
C LEU A 171 -19.37 -25.66 -1.50
N GLU A 172 -18.28 -26.31 -1.91
CA GLU A 172 -18.23 -27.10 -3.15
C GLU A 172 -19.27 -28.21 -3.19
N GLN A 173 -19.43 -28.99 -2.11
CA GLN A 173 -20.45 -30.03 -2.02
C GLN A 173 -21.87 -29.45 -2.03
N ILE A 174 -22.08 -28.26 -1.43
CA ILE A 174 -23.36 -27.55 -1.51
C ILE A 174 -23.64 -27.11 -2.95
N ALA A 175 -22.63 -26.60 -3.66
CA ALA A 175 -22.75 -26.18 -5.06
C ALA A 175 -23.10 -27.34 -6.02
N GLN A 176 -22.75 -28.58 -5.65
CA GLN A 176 -23.16 -29.80 -6.33
C GLN A 176 -24.63 -30.22 -5.99
N GLY A 177 -25.35 -29.42 -5.21
CA GLY A 177 -26.74 -29.66 -4.87
C GLY A 177 -26.97 -30.66 -3.71
N LYS A 178 -25.93 -31.06 -2.98
CA LYS A 178 -26.06 -32.04 -1.88
C LYS A 178 -26.77 -31.44 -0.66
N SER A 179 -27.60 -32.26 0.01
CA SER A 179 -28.13 -31.95 1.35
C SER A 179 -27.03 -31.99 2.43
N ASN A 180 -27.33 -31.53 3.65
CA ASN A 180 -26.37 -31.62 4.76
C ASN A 180 -25.93 -33.06 5.05
N ALA A 181 -26.86 -34.03 4.98
CA ALA A 181 -26.52 -35.45 5.07
C ALA A 181 -25.59 -35.91 3.95
N GLY A 182 -25.83 -35.46 2.69
CA GLY A 182 -24.99 -35.78 1.54
C GLY A 182 -23.59 -35.16 1.65
N VAL A 183 -23.48 -33.94 2.16
CA VAL A 183 -22.20 -33.28 2.47
C VAL A 183 -21.46 -34.03 3.59
N ALA A 184 -22.18 -34.40 4.66
CA ALA A 184 -21.62 -35.15 5.78
C ALA A 184 -21.01 -36.49 5.32
N ALA A 185 -21.75 -37.24 4.50
CA ALA A 185 -21.26 -38.49 3.91
C ALA A 185 -20.04 -38.29 3.01
N ALA A 186 -20.07 -37.28 2.13
CA ALA A 186 -18.99 -37.02 1.17
C ALA A 186 -17.69 -36.57 1.84
N LEU A 187 -17.77 -35.85 2.97
CA LEU A 187 -16.62 -35.27 3.65
C LEU A 187 -16.22 -36.03 4.94
N PHE A 188 -16.86 -37.16 5.23
CA PHE A 188 -16.65 -37.95 6.45
C PHE A 188 -16.84 -37.10 7.73
N LEU A 189 -17.94 -36.33 7.77
CA LEU A 189 -18.36 -35.50 8.90
C LEU A 189 -19.69 -35.94 9.48
N THR A 190 -20.03 -35.40 10.66
CA THR A 190 -21.41 -35.43 11.17
C THR A 190 -22.21 -34.31 10.58
N GLU A 191 -23.55 -34.45 10.44
CA GLU A 191 -24.43 -33.37 9.96
C GLU A 191 -24.31 -32.11 10.83
N ARG A 192 -24.17 -32.28 12.16
CA ARG A 192 -23.93 -31.15 13.09
C ARG A 192 -22.64 -30.39 12.81
N ALA A 193 -21.59 -31.09 12.42
CA ALA A 193 -20.32 -30.45 12.01
C ALA A 193 -20.50 -29.68 10.68
N VAL A 194 -21.24 -30.24 9.73
CA VAL A 194 -21.58 -29.60 8.46
C VAL A 194 -22.38 -28.31 8.72
N GLU A 195 -23.40 -28.33 9.57
CA GLU A 195 -24.20 -27.16 9.96
C GLU A 195 -23.31 -26.05 10.58
N LYS A 196 -22.38 -26.43 11.45
CA LYS A 196 -21.44 -25.47 12.03
C LYS A 196 -20.57 -24.81 10.95
N HIS A 197 -20.02 -25.57 10.02
CA HIS A 197 -19.24 -25.03 8.91
C HIS A 197 -20.09 -24.15 7.99
N ILE A 198 -21.33 -24.51 7.69
CA ILE A 198 -22.27 -23.72 6.88
C ILE A 198 -22.58 -22.37 7.55
N ASN A 199 -22.85 -22.36 8.84
CA ASN A 199 -23.12 -21.11 9.55
C ASN A 199 -21.90 -20.19 9.58
N THR A 200 -20.71 -20.74 9.77
CA THR A 200 -19.46 -19.98 9.75
C THR A 200 -19.16 -19.42 8.36
N LEU A 201 -19.31 -20.22 7.30
CA LEU A 201 -19.08 -19.76 5.94
C LEU A 201 -20.09 -18.69 5.52
N PHE A 202 -21.37 -18.79 5.90
CA PHE A 202 -22.37 -17.77 5.62
C PHE A 202 -22.03 -16.43 6.30
N ALA A 203 -21.56 -16.49 7.55
CA ALA A 203 -21.09 -15.30 8.26
C ALA A 203 -19.88 -14.64 7.55
N LYS A 204 -18.91 -15.45 7.10
CA LYS A 204 -17.73 -14.97 6.36
C LYS A 204 -18.06 -14.42 4.97
N LEU A 205 -19.07 -14.95 4.31
CA LEU A 205 -19.58 -14.46 3.02
C LEU A 205 -20.52 -13.24 3.16
N GLY A 206 -20.72 -12.73 4.38
CA GLY A 206 -21.61 -11.60 4.65
C GLY A 206 -23.10 -11.89 4.39
N LEU A 207 -23.50 -13.17 4.35
CA LEU A 207 -24.88 -13.56 4.12
C LEU A 207 -25.68 -13.45 5.42
N SER A 208 -26.42 -12.35 5.56
CA SER A 208 -27.30 -12.09 6.69
C SER A 208 -28.49 -13.06 6.76
N ALA A 209 -29.12 -13.15 7.94
CA ALA A 209 -30.31 -14.00 8.17
C ALA A 209 -31.63 -13.29 7.77
N GLU A 210 -31.61 -12.48 6.72
CA GLU A 210 -32.84 -11.83 6.24
C GLU A 210 -33.82 -12.83 5.66
N PRO A 211 -35.15 -12.71 5.96
CA PRO A 211 -36.16 -13.69 5.58
C PRO A 211 -36.29 -13.89 4.07
N GLU A 212 -35.97 -12.89 3.28
CA GLU A 212 -36.12 -12.90 1.82
C GLU A 212 -34.93 -13.46 1.07
N VAL A 213 -33.81 -13.76 1.77
CA VAL A 213 -32.55 -14.22 1.12
C VAL A 213 -32.29 -15.70 1.39
N HIS A 214 -32.36 -16.51 0.36
CA HIS A 214 -31.93 -17.90 0.42
C HIS A 214 -30.42 -18.02 0.49
N ARG A 215 -29.82 -17.86 1.67
CA ARG A 215 -28.36 -17.85 1.94
C ARG A 215 -27.62 -18.97 1.22
N ARG A 216 -28.19 -20.16 1.16
CA ARG A 216 -27.59 -21.31 0.48
C ARG A 216 -27.46 -21.07 -1.03
N VAL A 217 -28.50 -20.49 -1.66
CA VAL A 217 -28.47 -20.13 -3.08
C VAL A 217 -27.45 -19.03 -3.35
N SER A 218 -27.45 -17.99 -2.51
CA SER A 218 -26.47 -16.88 -2.64
C SER A 218 -25.03 -17.37 -2.51
N ALA A 219 -24.74 -18.26 -1.55
CA ALA A 219 -23.42 -18.86 -1.41
C ALA A 219 -22.98 -19.67 -2.64
N VAL A 220 -23.91 -20.44 -3.23
CA VAL A 220 -23.65 -21.19 -4.47
C VAL A 220 -23.39 -20.25 -5.66
N LEU A 221 -24.16 -19.17 -5.78
CA LEU A 221 -23.94 -18.20 -6.86
C LEU A 221 -22.57 -17.50 -6.73
N MET A 222 -22.16 -17.13 -5.51
CA MET A 222 -20.82 -16.58 -5.24
C MET A 222 -19.72 -17.59 -5.59
N TYR A 223 -19.89 -18.86 -5.25
CA TYR A 223 -18.95 -19.92 -5.61
C TYR A 223 -18.81 -20.09 -7.12
N LEU A 224 -19.95 -20.14 -7.84
CA LEU A 224 -19.94 -20.32 -9.28
C LEU A 224 -19.39 -19.09 -10.03
N SER A 225 -19.57 -17.88 -9.50
CA SER A 225 -18.98 -16.67 -10.09
C SER A 225 -17.45 -16.69 -9.94
N ALA A 226 -16.93 -17.08 -8.77
CA ALA A 226 -15.50 -17.18 -8.52
C ALA A 226 -14.77 -18.29 -9.33
N LEU A 227 -15.51 -19.26 -9.91
CA LEU A 227 -14.92 -20.28 -10.80
C LEU A 227 -14.84 -19.85 -12.29
N ARG A 228 -15.45 -18.72 -12.65
CA ARG A 228 -15.50 -18.22 -14.03
C ARG A 228 -14.39 -17.22 -14.39
N GLU A 229 -13.66 -16.79 -13.40
CA GLU A 229 -12.47 -15.94 -13.54
C GLU A 229 -11.18 -16.77 -13.58
#